data_2f61d527f49852b24dcfe7ca7a5b17f0
#
_entry.id   2f61d527f49852b24dcfe7ca7a5b17f0
#
_cell.length_a   1.000
_cell.length_b   1.000
_cell.length_c   1.000
_cell.angle_alpha   90.00
_cell.angle_beta   90.00
_cell.angle_gamma   90.00
#
_symmetry.space_group_name_H-M   'P 1'
#
loop_
_entity.id
_entity.type
_entity.pdbx_description
1 polymer ?
#
loop_
_entity_poly.entity_id
_entity_poly.type
_entity_poly.pdbx_seq_one_letter_code
_entity_poly.pdbx_strand_id
1 'polypeptide(L)'
;LSPTVSVTAPAIGEFEVPDDPERWFRLSAQLGGFTAPFNLNHGCGANIPIGLSESGLPIGAQLGARPGQDHLVLALSAQLEAAAPWHDRWAPGYAPG
;
A
#
# COMPACT_ATOMS: atom_id res chain seq x y z
N LEU A 1 10.57 -5.89 4.21
CA LEU A 1 10.10 -5.22 3.01
C LEU A 1 9.24 -6.19 2.18
N SER A 2 8.08 -5.77 1.77
CA SER A 2 7.17 -6.53 0.90
C SER A 2 6.36 -5.59 0.01
N PRO A 3 5.65 -6.08 -1.01
CA PRO A 3 4.57 -5.31 -1.60
C PRO A 3 3.55 -4.93 -0.52
N THR A 4 2.87 -3.81 -0.67
CA THR A 4 1.76 -3.45 0.23
C THR A 4 0.51 -4.25 -0.12
N VAL A 5 0.22 -4.35 -1.40
CA VAL A 5 -0.88 -5.15 -1.97
C VAL A 5 -0.39 -5.91 -3.21
N SER A 6 -1.12 -6.94 -3.62
CA SER A 6 -0.74 -7.80 -4.76
C SER A 6 -1.05 -7.21 -6.12
N VAL A 7 -1.89 -6.20 -6.18
CA VAL A 7 -2.43 -5.62 -7.41
C VAL A 7 -2.43 -4.10 -7.33
N THR A 8 -2.46 -3.42 -8.46
CA THR A 8 -2.74 -1.98 -8.52
C THR A 8 -4.19 -1.71 -8.11
N ALA A 9 -4.53 -0.43 -7.88
CA ALA A 9 -5.90 -0.06 -7.49
C ALA A 9 -6.92 -0.65 -8.48
N PRO A 10 -7.92 -1.39 -7.98
CA PRO A 10 -8.98 -1.94 -8.82
C PRO A 10 -9.88 -0.83 -9.37
N ALA A 11 -10.61 -1.13 -10.44
CA ALA A 11 -11.59 -0.21 -10.97
C ALA A 11 -12.76 -0.01 -9.98
N ILE A 12 -13.37 1.17 -10.01
CA ILE A 12 -14.59 1.44 -9.23
C ILE A 12 -15.68 0.45 -9.68
N GLY A 13 -16.33 -0.20 -8.71
CA GLY A 13 -17.35 -1.21 -8.97
C GLY A 13 -16.83 -2.64 -9.14
N GLU A 14 -15.53 -2.87 -9.27
CA GLU A 14 -14.96 -4.21 -9.45
C GLU A 14 -15.26 -5.15 -8.27
N PHE A 15 -15.42 -4.59 -7.07
CA PHE A 15 -15.77 -5.32 -5.85
C PHE A 15 -17.28 -5.41 -5.60
N GLU A 16 -18.11 -4.86 -6.48
CA GLU A 16 -19.56 -4.95 -6.41
C GLU A 16 -20.02 -6.29 -7.00
N VAL A 17 -19.88 -7.35 -6.23
CA VAL A 17 -20.25 -8.72 -6.58
C VAL A 17 -21.21 -9.28 -5.53
N PRO A 18 -22.44 -8.72 -5.40
CA PRO A 18 -23.36 -8.99 -4.28
C PRO A 18 -23.79 -10.45 -4.19
N ASP A 19 -23.82 -11.17 -5.31
CA ASP A 19 -24.29 -12.55 -5.38
C ASP A 19 -23.16 -13.59 -5.37
N ASP A 20 -21.89 -13.17 -5.21
CA ASP A 20 -20.74 -14.06 -5.21
C ASP A 20 -19.78 -13.71 -4.04
N PRO A 21 -20.09 -14.15 -2.81
CA PRO A 21 -19.24 -13.89 -1.63
C PRO A 21 -17.84 -14.48 -1.76
N GLU A 22 -17.68 -15.59 -2.45
CA GLU A 22 -16.39 -16.24 -2.65
C GLU A 22 -15.49 -15.41 -3.56
N ARG A 23 -16.05 -14.87 -4.64
CA ARG A 23 -15.32 -13.95 -5.51
C ARG A 23 -14.95 -12.66 -4.78
N TRP A 24 -15.86 -12.11 -3.98
CA TRP A 24 -15.57 -10.93 -3.15
C TRP A 24 -14.40 -11.20 -2.21
N PHE A 25 -14.41 -12.35 -1.54
CA PHE A 25 -13.33 -12.74 -0.63
C PHE A 25 -11.98 -12.88 -1.35
N ARG A 26 -11.95 -13.50 -2.52
CA ARG A 26 -10.73 -13.63 -3.33
C ARG A 26 -10.18 -12.27 -3.76
N LEU A 27 -11.03 -11.36 -4.21
CA LEU A 27 -10.63 -10.00 -4.59
C LEU A 27 -10.09 -9.24 -3.38
N SER A 28 -10.79 -9.29 -2.25
CA SER A 28 -10.39 -8.62 -1.01
C SER A 28 -9.06 -9.16 -0.46
N ALA A 29 -8.80 -10.46 -0.58
CA ALA A 29 -7.55 -11.07 -0.15
C ALA A 29 -6.32 -10.52 -0.90
N GLN A 30 -6.47 -10.10 -2.14
CA GLN A 30 -5.40 -9.45 -2.91
C GLN A 30 -4.99 -8.11 -2.31
N LEU A 31 -5.93 -7.40 -1.68
CA LEU A 31 -5.66 -6.10 -1.04
C LEU A 31 -5.13 -6.25 0.40
N GLY A 32 -5.49 -7.32 1.11
CA GLY A 32 -5.16 -7.50 2.51
C GLY A 32 -4.04 -8.50 2.83
N GLY A 33 -3.61 -9.29 1.86
CA GLY A 33 -2.74 -10.45 2.11
C GLY A 33 -1.37 -10.13 2.73
N PHE A 34 -0.77 -8.98 2.39
CA PHE A 34 0.52 -8.57 2.93
C PHE A 34 0.41 -7.72 4.20
N THR A 35 -0.74 -7.11 4.47
CA THR A 35 -0.95 -6.25 5.63
C THR A 35 -1.48 -7.01 6.85
N ALA A 36 -2.24 -8.07 6.64
CA ALA A 36 -2.84 -8.88 7.70
C ALA A 36 -1.82 -9.42 8.74
N PRO A 37 -0.62 -9.89 8.40
CA PRO A 37 0.34 -10.36 9.38
C PRO A 37 0.71 -9.33 10.45
N PHE A 38 0.77 -8.04 10.10
CA PHE A 38 1.10 -6.96 11.04
C PHE A 38 -0.05 -6.69 12.03
N ASN A 39 -1.30 -6.86 11.59
CA ASN A 39 -2.45 -6.78 12.47
C ASN A 39 -2.50 -7.96 13.47
N LEU A 40 -2.07 -9.14 13.03
CA LEU A 40 -2.10 -10.35 13.86
C LEU A 40 -0.96 -10.40 14.89
N ASN A 41 0.22 -9.90 14.55
CA ASN A 41 1.41 -9.96 15.40
C ASN A 41 1.72 -8.66 16.14
N HIS A 42 0.83 -7.67 16.06
CA HIS A 42 1.01 -6.33 16.64
C HIS A 42 2.26 -5.60 16.11
N GLY A 43 2.76 -5.96 14.94
CA GLY A 43 3.88 -5.31 14.28
C GLY A 43 3.51 -3.89 13.82
N CYS A 44 4.53 -3.06 13.66
CA CYS A 44 4.37 -1.76 13.03
C CYS A 44 4.65 -1.84 11.52
N GLY A 45 3.97 -1.02 10.74
CA GLY A 45 4.13 -0.99 9.29
C GLY A 45 3.92 0.40 8.72
N ALA A 46 4.60 0.68 7.60
CA ALA A 46 4.37 1.87 6.79
C ALA A 46 4.33 1.47 5.32
N ASN A 47 3.49 2.15 4.56
CA ASN A 47 3.52 2.08 3.10
C ASN A 47 4.23 3.30 2.55
N ILE A 48 5.15 3.08 1.63
CA ILE A 48 5.87 4.14 0.92
C ILE A 48 5.62 4.00 -0.57
N PRO A 49 5.37 5.11 -1.28
CA PRO A 49 5.31 5.11 -2.74
C PRO A 49 6.68 4.78 -3.31
N ILE A 50 6.73 3.84 -4.27
CA ILE A 50 7.99 3.46 -4.94
C ILE A 50 7.95 3.70 -6.44
N GLY A 51 6.79 3.98 -7.00
CA GLY A 51 6.65 4.22 -8.44
C GLY A 51 5.22 4.24 -8.92
N LEU A 52 5.09 4.21 -10.22
CA LEU A 52 3.81 4.10 -10.92
C LEU A 52 3.83 2.88 -11.83
N SER A 53 2.68 2.26 -12.02
CA SER A 53 2.47 1.22 -13.03
C SER A 53 2.53 1.81 -14.44
N GLU A 54 2.55 0.97 -15.47
CA GLU A 54 2.46 1.41 -16.88
C GLU A 54 1.19 2.22 -17.15
N SER A 55 0.10 1.96 -16.42
CA SER A 55 -1.15 2.71 -16.50
C SER A 55 -1.19 3.98 -15.64
N GLY A 56 -0.10 4.33 -14.96
CA GLY A 56 0.00 5.53 -14.12
C GLY A 56 -0.57 5.39 -12.70
N LEU A 57 -0.95 4.17 -12.28
CA LEU A 57 -1.46 3.93 -10.92
C LEU A 57 -0.31 3.82 -9.91
N PRO A 58 -0.47 4.35 -8.68
CA PRO A 58 0.57 4.28 -7.65
C PRO A 58 0.91 2.83 -7.26
N ILE A 59 2.20 2.58 -7.05
CA ILE A 59 2.72 1.34 -6.50
C ILE A 59 3.39 1.65 -5.17
N GLY A 60 3.05 0.88 -4.13
CA GLY A 60 3.60 1.02 -2.80
C GLY A 60 4.43 -0.19 -2.37
N ALA A 61 5.44 0.07 -1.56
CA ALA A 61 6.15 -0.96 -0.82
C ALA A 61 5.87 -0.84 0.68
N GLN A 62 5.72 -1.96 1.35
CA GLN A 62 5.47 -2.03 2.78
C GLN A 62 6.78 -2.28 3.53
N LEU A 63 7.08 -1.41 4.47
CA LEU A 63 8.07 -1.64 5.50
C LEU A 63 7.38 -2.19 6.73
N GLY A 64 7.96 -3.20 7.34
CA GLY A 64 7.43 -3.74 8.58
C GLY A 64 8.52 -4.06 9.57
N ALA A 65 8.21 -3.90 10.86
CA ALA A 65 9.10 -4.23 11.95
C ALA A 65 8.33 -4.86 13.12
N ARG A 66 9.07 -5.30 14.14
CA ARG A 66 8.50 -5.86 15.37
C ARG A 66 7.73 -4.80 16.14
N PRO A 67 6.83 -5.20 17.05
CA PRO A 67 6.14 -4.27 17.94
C PRO A 67 7.11 -3.31 18.65
N GLY A 68 6.74 -2.03 18.72
CA GLY A 68 7.53 -0.98 19.37
C GLY A 68 8.74 -0.47 18.58
N GLN A 69 8.92 -0.90 17.33
CA GLN A 69 9.99 -0.43 16.45
C GLN A 69 9.53 0.60 15.41
N ASP A 70 8.52 1.38 15.73
CA ASP A 70 7.97 2.41 14.84
C ASP A 70 9.03 3.41 14.39
N HIS A 71 9.94 3.80 15.29
CA HIS A 71 11.05 4.68 14.99
C HIS A 71 11.96 4.15 13.87
N LEU A 72 12.18 2.84 13.81
CA LEU A 72 12.98 2.21 12.76
C LEU A 72 12.26 2.28 11.40
N VAL A 73 10.95 2.00 11.39
CA VAL A 73 10.12 2.09 10.19
C VAL A 73 10.09 3.53 9.67
N LEU A 74 9.90 4.51 10.55
CA LEU A 74 9.91 5.92 10.18
C LEU A 74 11.28 6.39 9.65
N ALA A 75 12.36 5.99 10.30
CA ALA A 75 13.72 6.33 9.86
C ALA A 75 14.04 5.77 8.47
N LEU A 76 13.67 4.53 8.21
CA LEU A 76 13.86 3.92 6.90
C LEU A 76 12.95 4.55 5.84
N SER A 77 11.70 4.87 6.19
CA SER A 77 10.79 5.59 5.30
C SER A 77 11.38 6.93 4.87
N ALA A 78 11.95 7.70 5.81
CA ALA A 78 12.60 8.97 5.52
C ALA A 78 13.83 8.82 4.60
N GLN A 79 14.63 7.77 4.79
CA GLN A 79 15.77 7.49 3.90
C GLN A 79 15.31 7.17 2.47
N LEU A 80 14.25 6.38 2.32
CA LEU A 80 13.70 6.02 1.02
C LEU A 80 13.05 7.22 0.33
N GLU A 81 12.35 8.06 1.08
CA GLU A 81 11.79 9.32 0.58
C GLU A 81 12.89 10.27 0.10
N ALA A 82 13.99 10.38 0.83
CA ALA A 82 15.13 11.20 0.41
C ALA A 82 15.80 10.65 -0.86
N ALA A 83 15.86 9.33 -1.03
CA ALA A 83 16.45 8.68 -2.20
C ALA A 83 15.55 8.75 -3.45
N ALA A 84 14.24 8.71 -3.27
CA ALA A 84 13.24 8.75 -4.34
C ALA A 84 12.04 9.62 -3.92
N PRO A 85 12.16 10.96 -3.96
CA PRO A 85 11.10 11.87 -3.51
C PRO A 85 9.79 11.70 -4.28
N TRP A 86 8.66 11.81 -3.56
CA TRP A 86 7.31 11.74 -4.15
C TRP A 86 6.38 12.89 -3.69
N HIS A 87 6.88 13.81 -2.87
CA HIS A 87 6.09 14.87 -2.24
C HIS A 87 5.43 15.85 -3.23
N ASP A 88 5.92 15.88 -4.46
CA ASP A 88 5.41 16.70 -5.57
C ASP A 88 4.51 15.91 -6.55
N ARG A 89 4.26 14.62 -6.25
CA ARG A 89 3.42 13.76 -7.08
C ARG A 89 2.00 13.69 -6.54
N TRP A 90 1.10 14.36 -7.24
CA TRP A 90 -0.31 14.45 -6.89
C TRP A 90 -1.19 13.72 -7.89
N ALA A 91 -2.33 13.24 -7.42
CA ALA A 91 -3.36 12.74 -8.34
C ALA A 91 -3.83 13.88 -9.28
N PRO A 92 -4.16 13.57 -10.53
CA PRO A 92 -4.68 14.58 -11.46
C PRO A 92 -5.85 15.37 -10.85
N GLY A 93 -5.77 16.69 -10.88
CA GLY A 93 -6.79 17.59 -10.32
C GLY A 93 -6.67 17.86 -8.81
N TYR A 94 -5.68 17.30 -8.11
CA TYR A 94 -5.51 17.46 -6.65
C TYR A 94 -4.20 18.15 -6.25
N ALA A 95 -3.41 18.61 -7.19
CA ALA A 95 -2.20 19.37 -6.85
C ALA A 95 -2.59 20.66 -6.08
N PRO A 96 -1.90 20.99 -4.97
CA PRO A 96 -2.11 22.26 -4.28
C PRO A 96 -1.74 23.42 -5.23
N GLY A 97 -2.56 24.42 -5.21
CA GLY A 97 -2.32 25.66 -5.96
C GLY A 97 -1.15 26.46 -5.40
#